data_abd4e27e8b93a3771f8bef0717bf34c6
#
_entry.id   abd4e27e8b93a3771f8bef0717bf34c6
#
_cell.length_a   1.000
_cell.length_b   1.000
_cell.length_c   1.000
_cell.angle_alpha   90.00
_cell.angle_beta   90.00
_cell.angle_gamma   90.00
#
_symmetry.space_group_name_H-M   'P 1'
#
loop_
_entity.id
_entity.type
_entity.pdbx_description
1 polymer ?
#
loop_
_entity_poly.entity_id
_entity_poly.type
_entity_poly.pdbx_seq_one_letter_code
_entity_poly.pdbx_strand_id
1 'polypeptide(L)' 'GITVYIVKAGDTLWDIAKKFYTTVDEISGVNSLTEKEVKPGQSLILVRQG' A
#
# COMPACT_ATOMS: atom_id res chain seq x y z
N GLY A 1 -10.50 6.36 7.44
CA GLY A 1 -10.19 7.34 6.41
C GLY A 1 -9.38 6.75 5.27
N ILE A 2 -9.27 7.51 4.22
CA ILE A 2 -8.51 7.12 3.03
C ILE A 2 -7.28 8.00 2.91
N THR A 3 -6.13 7.36 2.64
CA THR A 3 -4.86 8.06 2.43
C THR A 3 -4.29 7.62 1.10
N VAL A 4 -3.71 8.54 0.36
CA VAL A 4 -2.95 8.22 -0.85
C VAL A 4 -1.47 8.28 -0.52
N TYR A 5 -0.77 7.19 -0.77
CA TYR A 5 0.66 7.09 -0.51
C TYR A 5 1.42 6.92 -1.83
N ILE A 6 2.46 7.70 -2.01
CA ILE A 6 3.33 7.58 -3.18
C ILE A 6 4.52 6.71 -2.80
N VAL A 7 4.68 5.59 -3.50
CA VAL A 7 5.75 4.62 -3.23
C VAL A 7 7.12 5.26 -3.50
N LYS A 8 8.05 5.01 -2.60
CA LYS A 8 9.44 5.49 -2.71
C LYS A 8 10.35 4.33 -3.07
N ALA A 9 11.52 4.65 -3.60
CA ALA A 9 12.52 3.65 -3.90
C ALA A 9 12.85 2.84 -2.64
N GLY A 10 12.83 1.52 -2.75
CA GLY A 10 13.12 0.63 -1.64
C GLY A 10 11.91 0.23 -0.82
N ASP A 11 10.74 0.83 -1.05
CA ASP A 11 9.53 0.45 -0.33
C ASP A 11 9.02 -0.90 -0.79
N THR A 12 8.45 -1.64 0.17
CA THR A 12 7.74 -2.89 -0.12
C THR A 12 6.33 -2.78 0.44
N LEU A 13 5.41 -3.61 -0.07
CA LEU A 13 4.04 -3.62 0.47
C LEU A 13 4.01 -3.98 1.96
N TRP A 14 4.90 -4.85 2.40
CA TRP A 14 5.00 -5.22 3.82
C TRP A 14 5.36 -4.02 4.68
N ASP A 15 6.34 -3.24 4.25
CA ASP A 15 6.76 -2.05 4.99
C ASP A 15 5.65 -1.01 5.02
N ILE A 16 4.98 -0.81 3.90
CA ILE A 16 3.88 0.14 3.80
C ILE A 16 2.72 -0.31 4.70
N ALA A 17 2.40 -1.60 4.68
CA ALA A 17 1.35 -2.15 5.51
C ALA A 17 1.62 -1.93 6.99
N LYS A 18 2.85 -2.16 7.44
CA LYS A 18 3.25 -1.92 8.82
C LYS A 18 3.11 -0.45 9.19
N LYS A 19 3.55 0.42 8.30
CA LYS A 19 3.56 1.86 8.54
C LYS A 19 2.16 2.41 8.74
N PHE A 20 1.20 1.87 8.01
CA PHE A 20 -0.17 2.37 8.03
C PHE A 20 -1.15 1.45 8.76
N TYR A 21 -0.65 0.48 9.52
CA TYR A 21 -1.46 -0.43 10.33
C TYR A 21 -2.50 -1.19 9.51
N THR A 22 -2.10 -1.69 8.36
CA THR A 22 -2.96 -2.48 7.48
C THR A 22 -2.24 -3.76 7.08
N THR A 23 -2.76 -4.47 6.11
CA THR A 23 -2.16 -5.70 5.62
C THR A 23 -1.88 -5.60 4.12
N VAL A 24 -0.96 -6.46 3.64
CA VAL A 24 -0.66 -6.53 2.21
C VAL A 24 -1.91 -6.90 1.41
N ASP A 25 -2.72 -7.83 1.93
CA ASP A 25 -3.96 -8.24 1.26
C ASP A 25 -4.95 -7.10 1.13
N GLU A 26 -5.08 -6.27 2.17
CA GLU A 26 -5.95 -5.10 2.13
C GLU A 26 -5.48 -4.11 1.07
N ILE A 27 -4.19 -3.81 1.06
CA ILE A 27 -3.64 -2.88 0.08
C ILE A 27 -3.85 -3.42 -1.34
N SER A 28 -3.55 -4.68 -1.55
CA SER A 28 -3.70 -5.31 -2.87
C SER A 28 -5.15 -5.29 -3.34
N GLY A 29 -6.09 -5.59 -2.44
CA GLY A 29 -7.52 -5.61 -2.76
C GLY A 29 -8.05 -4.23 -3.12
N VAL A 30 -7.74 -3.23 -2.32
CA VAL A 30 -8.23 -1.87 -2.53
C VAL A 30 -7.67 -1.27 -3.82
N ASN A 31 -6.44 -1.63 -4.19
CA ASN A 31 -5.77 -1.10 -5.36
C ASN A 31 -5.84 -2.01 -6.58
N SER A 32 -6.53 -3.12 -6.48
CA SER A 32 -6.68 -4.11 -7.57
C SER A 32 -5.32 -4.56 -8.10
N LEU A 33 -4.39 -4.81 -7.21
CA LEU A 33 -3.05 -5.25 -7.60
C LEU A 33 -3.06 -6.73 -7.93
N THR A 34 -2.52 -7.08 -9.09
CA THR A 34 -2.37 -8.48 -9.49
C THR A 34 -1.08 -9.08 -8.94
N GLU A 35 -0.10 -8.24 -8.65
CA GLU A 35 1.17 -8.65 -8.08
C GLU A 35 1.39 -7.93 -6.76
N LYS A 36 2.09 -8.58 -5.82
CA LYS A 36 2.39 -7.98 -4.53
C LYS A 36 3.69 -7.19 -4.58
N GLU A 37 3.88 -6.46 -5.66
CA GLU A 37 5.03 -5.60 -5.87
C GLU A 37 4.57 -4.20 -6.23
N VAL A 38 5.36 -3.23 -5.83
CA VAL A 38 5.11 -1.83 -6.13
C VAL A 38 6.38 -1.20 -6.69
N LYS A 39 6.20 -0.13 -7.44
CA LYS A 39 7.31 0.59 -8.06
C LYS A 39 7.38 2.01 -7.52
N PRO A 40 8.58 2.60 -7.45
CA PRO A 40 8.70 3.99 -7.03
C PRO A 40 7.83 4.91 -7.89
N GLY A 41 7.15 5.83 -7.23
CA GLY A 41 6.25 6.77 -7.91
C GLY A 41 4.83 6.29 -8.08
N GLN A 42 4.57 5.02 -7.78
CA GLN A 42 3.22 4.47 -7.86
C GLN A 42 2.35 5.03 -6.74
N SER A 43 1.10 5.37 -7.06
CA SER A 43 0.14 5.82 -6.05
C SER A 43 -0.62 4.62 -5.49
N LEU A 44 -0.74 4.56 -4.18
CA LEU A 44 -1.52 3.53 -3.50
C LEU A 44 -2.61 4.17 -2.67
N ILE A 45 -3.79 3.59 -2.75
CA ILE A 45 -4.90 3.97 -1.87
C ILE A 45 -4.82 3.11 -0.62
N LEU A 46 -4.77 3.76 0.54
CA LEU A 46 -4.70 3.06 1.82
C LEU A 46 -5.94 3.40 2.63
N VAL A 47 -6.60 2.36 3.12
CA VAL A 47 -7.76 2.53 4.00
C VAL A 47 -7.29 2.23 5.41
N ARG A 48 -7.36 3.23 6.29
CA ARG A 48 -6.93 3.07 7.68
C ARG A 48 -8.01 2.34 8.46
N GLN A 49 -7.60 1.31 9.18
CA GLN A 49 -8.47 0.57 10.05
C GLN A 49 -8.64 1.31 11.37
N GLY A 50 -9.85 1.43 11.79
CA GLY A 50 -10.17 2.03 13.06
C GLY A 50 -10.21 3.54 13.07
#